data_e240174d177c14804891ecaffe667439
#
_entry.id   e240174d177c14804891ecaffe667439
#
_cell.length_a   1.000
_cell.length_b   1.000
_cell.length_c   1.000
_cell.angle_alpha   90.00
_cell.angle_beta   90.00
_cell.angle_gamma   90.00
#
_symmetry.space_group_name_H-M   'P 1'
#
loop_
_entity.id
_entity.type
_entity.pdbx_description
1 polymer ?
#
loop_
_entity_poly.entity_id
_entity_poly.type
_entity_poly.pdbx_seq_one_letter_code
_entity_poly.pdbx_strand_id
1 'polypeptide(L)'
;MAKYRRITEEQRTTANSTDLYSFLTSHGEQLQRHGSGYKLVYTENGQKHDSITINGNQWYDHKNQIGGGAIKFVENYYGSSYPEAVEMLLGFSSVPSSNITRVSNVNTQLPIRKEFKLPKANSDMKRVFAYLTKTRHISGDIVSFFAHKKMIYESLEYYNDKTTGEQKEAHNVVFLGRDKEGTAKQANKRSIATYGKSFRMTVSGSDTNFSFCHIGTDDMILVFEAPIDMLSFITLYPADWQKHSYIALDGISERSLLQALSDYPHLQHVVLCTDNDEGGIDAAERIRDILYSKGYQHIGRATSQAKDWNEDLKHNLSLIHISEPTRP
;
A
#
# COMPACT_ATOMS: atom_id res chain seq x y z
N MET A 1 -23.05 10.85 -29.09
CA MET A 1 -21.65 10.56 -28.76
C MET A 1 -21.20 11.55 -27.69
N ALA A 2 -21.11 11.11 -26.43
CA ALA A 2 -20.69 11.96 -25.33
C ALA A 2 -19.18 12.28 -25.50
N LYS A 3 -18.84 13.58 -25.61
CA LYS A 3 -17.45 14.04 -25.65
C LYS A 3 -16.81 13.67 -24.30
N TYR A 4 -15.84 12.76 -24.32
CA TYR A 4 -14.98 12.47 -23.17
C TYR A 4 -14.25 13.75 -22.78
N ARG A 5 -14.72 14.43 -21.75
CA ARG A 5 -14.06 15.61 -21.19
C ARG A 5 -12.83 15.11 -20.40
N ARG A 6 -11.65 15.43 -20.83
CA ARG A 6 -10.41 15.06 -20.17
C ARG A 6 -10.29 15.84 -18.86
N ILE A 7 -10.41 15.16 -17.73
CA ILE A 7 -10.21 15.75 -16.40
C ILE A 7 -8.72 16.10 -16.25
N THR A 8 -8.45 17.33 -15.86
CA THR A 8 -7.06 17.80 -15.62
C THR A 8 -6.58 17.33 -14.24
N GLU A 9 -5.26 17.32 -14.04
CA GLU A 9 -4.65 16.98 -12.74
C GLU A 9 -5.10 17.96 -11.65
N GLU A 10 -5.22 19.24 -11.99
CA GLU A 10 -5.71 20.28 -11.09
C GLU A 10 -7.16 20.01 -10.66
N GLN A 11 -8.04 19.69 -11.61
CA GLN A 11 -9.43 19.32 -11.31
C GLN A 11 -9.51 18.10 -10.40
N ARG A 12 -8.69 17.08 -10.65
CA ARG A 12 -8.61 15.89 -9.81
C ARG A 12 -8.17 16.22 -8.39
N THR A 13 -7.12 17.03 -8.25
CA THR A 13 -6.57 17.42 -6.95
C THR A 13 -7.58 18.24 -6.17
N THR A 14 -8.22 19.24 -6.80
CA THR A 14 -9.24 20.08 -6.20
C THR A 14 -10.44 19.25 -5.75
N ALA A 15 -10.97 18.38 -6.60
CA ALA A 15 -12.09 17.50 -6.25
C ALA A 15 -11.75 16.56 -5.09
N ASN A 16 -10.54 15.98 -5.08
CA ASN A 16 -10.15 15.05 -4.03
C ASN A 16 -9.79 15.74 -2.70
N SER A 17 -9.58 17.05 -2.69
CA SER A 17 -9.36 17.85 -1.48
C SER A 17 -10.66 18.37 -0.85
N THR A 18 -11.82 18.11 -1.46
CA THR A 18 -13.12 18.56 -0.94
C THR A 18 -13.39 17.98 0.45
N ASP A 19 -13.74 18.84 1.40
CA ASP A 19 -14.16 18.42 2.74
C ASP A 19 -15.49 17.66 2.68
N LEU A 20 -15.45 16.37 3.03
CA LEU A 20 -16.63 15.51 2.94
C LEU A 20 -17.72 15.86 3.96
N TYR A 21 -17.37 16.44 5.11
CA TYR A 21 -18.39 16.90 6.05
C TYR A 21 -19.25 17.99 5.45
N SER A 22 -18.63 19.02 4.89
CA SER A 22 -19.31 20.13 4.24
C SER A 22 -20.11 19.69 3.01
N PHE A 23 -19.51 18.84 2.18
CA PHE A 23 -20.13 18.27 1.00
C PHE A 23 -21.39 17.47 1.35
N LEU A 24 -21.30 16.53 2.28
CA LEU A 24 -22.42 15.66 2.67
C LEU A 24 -23.53 16.43 3.39
N THR A 25 -23.18 17.37 4.26
CA THR A 25 -24.16 18.23 4.94
C THR A 25 -24.96 19.05 3.93
N SER A 26 -24.31 19.58 2.89
CA SER A 26 -25.02 20.33 1.82
C SER A 26 -25.92 19.44 0.97
N HIS A 27 -25.64 18.15 0.90
CA HIS A 27 -26.46 17.15 0.22
C HIS A 27 -27.53 16.52 1.13
N GLY A 28 -27.73 17.09 2.36
CA GLY A 28 -28.78 16.66 3.28
C GLY A 28 -28.47 15.35 4.01
N GLU A 29 -27.23 14.86 3.97
CA GLU A 29 -26.84 13.65 4.68
C GLU A 29 -26.70 13.92 6.18
N GLN A 30 -27.05 12.93 7.01
CA GLN A 30 -26.95 13.03 8.46
C GLN A 30 -25.58 12.56 8.94
N LEU A 31 -24.88 13.44 9.63
CA LEU A 31 -23.56 13.20 10.18
C LEU A 31 -23.59 13.33 11.71
N GLN A 32 -23.07 12.35 12.41
CA GLN A 32 -22.93 12.34 13.85
C GLN A 32 -21.45 12.46 14.24
N ARG A 33 -21.11 13.36 15.16
CA ARG A 33 -19.73 13.52 15.62
C ARG A 33 -19.22 12.23 16.25
N HIS A 34 -17.99 11.81 15.87
CA HIS A 34 -17.36 10.62 16.37
C HIS A 34 -15.83 10.81 16.45
N GLY A 35 -15.30 10.95 17.67
CA GLY A 35 -13.88 11.27 17.88
C GLY A 35 -13.47 12.58 17.22
N SER A 36 -12.39 12.57 16.44
CA SER A 36 -11.90 13.69 15.66
C SER A 36 -12.65 13.95 14.36
N GLY A 37 -13.55 13.03 13.94
CA GLY A 37 -14.32 13.11 12.71
C GLY A 37 -15.80 12.92 12.89
N TYR A 38 -16.47 12.35 11.90
CA TYR A 38 -17.91 12.15 11.87
C TYR A 38 -18.26 10.74 11.39
N LYS A 39 -19.40 10.22 11.83
CA LYS A 39 -20.06 9.04 11.26
C LYS A 39 -21.18 9.47 10.35
N LEU A 40 -21.25 8.91 9.16
CA LEU A 40 -22.39 9.05 8.28
C LEU A 40 -23.49 8.09 8.76
N VAL A 41 -24.67 8.65 9.03
CA VAL A 41 -25.81 7.89 9.56
C VAL A 41 -26.94 7.92 8.52
N TYR A 42 -27.31 6.76 8.01
CA TYR A 42 -28.43 6.64 7.07
C TYR A 42 -29.28 5.42 7.37
N THR A 43 -30.53 5.44 6.90
CA THR A 43 -31.46 4.31 7.05
C THR A 43 -31.75 3.72 5.68
N GLU A 44 -31.50 2.43 5.54
CA GLU A 44 -31.80 1.66 4.34
C GLU A 44 -32.61 0.42 4.72
N ASN A 45 -33.72 0.18 4.02
CA ASN A 45 -34.62 -0.96 4.30
C ASN A 45 -35.07 -1.07 5.78
N GLY A 46 -35.24 0.08 6.44
CA GLY A 46 -35.63 0.13 7.87
C GLY A 46 -34.49 -0.15 8.85
N GLN A 47 -33.26 -0.42 8.39
CA GLN A 47 -32.08 -0.61 9.22
C GLN A 47 -31.21 0.65 9.22
N LYS A 48 -30.76 1.03 10.42
CA LYS A 48 -29.82 2.14 10.60
C LYS A 48 -28.40 1.65 10.29
N HIS A 49 -27.69 2.42 9.45
CA HIS A 49 -26.30 2.21 9.10
C HIS A 49 -25.45 3.37 9.63
N ASP A 50 -24.33 3.06 10.26
CA ASP A 50 -23.36 4.03 10.83
C ASP A 50 -21.92 3.54 10.72
N SER A 51 -21.64 2.67 9.75
CA SER A 51 -20.33 2.05 9.55
C SER A 51 -19.30 2.96 8.87
N ILE A 52 -19.74 4.07 8.25
CA ILE A 52 -18.87 4.97 7.50
C ILE A 52 -18.38 6.10 8.41
N THR A 53 -17.06 6.20 8.57
CA THR A 53 -16.40 7.30 9.27
C THR A 53 -15.76 8.26 8.27
N ILE A 54 -15.78 9.58 8.59
CA ILE A 54 -15.30 10.67 7.76
C ILE A 54 -14.38 11.56 8.57
N ASN A 55 -13.24 11.90 8.00
CA ASN A 55 -12.30 12.86 8.57
C ASN A 55 -11.71 13.74 7.45
N GLY A 56 -12.12 15.00 7.37
CA GLY A 56 -11.78 15.90 6.27
C GLY A 56 -12.21 15.34 4.91
N ASN A 57 -11.29 15.14 4.01
CA ASN A 57 -11.50 14.56 2.69
C ASN A 57 -11.36 13.02 2.64
N GLN A 58 -11.10 12.38 3.78
CA GLN A 58 -10.94 10.93 3.88
C GLN A 58 -12.17 10.28 4.49
N TRP A 59 -12.45 9.05 4.07
CA TRP A 59 -13.52 8.24 4.63
C TRP A 59 -13.13 6.77 4.72
N TYR A 60 -13.82 6.04 5.60
CA TYR A 60 -13.66 4.60 5.74
C TYR A 60 -14.98 3.94 6.14
N ASP A 61 -15.39 2.91 5.41
CA ASP A 61 -16.52 2.05 5.75
C ASP A 61 -16.01 0.79 6.47
N HIS A 62 -16.25 0.73 7.77
CA HIS A 62 -15.82 -0.38 8.64
C HIS A 62 -16.52 -1.70 8.31
N LYS A 63 -17.75 -1.66 7.77
CA LYS A 63 -18.51 -2.86 7.39
C LYS A 63 -17.92 -3.50 6.13
N ASN A 64 -17.67 -2.70 5.12
CA ASN A 64 -17.18 -3.18 3.82
C ASN A 64 -15.65 -3.13 3.70
N GLN A 65 -14.96 -2.57 4.70
CA GLN A 65 -13.50 -2.42 4.74
C GLN A 65 -12.92 -1.69 3.50
N ILE A 66 -13.62 -0.65 3.06
CA ILE A 66 -13.22 0.20 1.95
C ILE A 66 -13.12 1.65 2.42
N GLY A 67 -12.25 2.42 1.77
CA GLY A 67 -12.07 3.84 2.09
C GLY A 67 -11.27 4.57 1.02
N GLY A 68 -11.00 5.85 1.26
CA GLY A 68 -10.23 6.66 0.34
C GLY A 68 -10.55 8.15 0.45
N GLY A 69 -10.17 8.92 -0.59
CA GLY A 69 -10.47 10.34 -0.69
C GLY A 69 -11.88 10.65 -1.19
N ALA A 70 -12.20 11.95 -1.31
CA ALA A 70 -13.53 12.43 -1.65
C ALA A 70 -14.08 11.88 -2.97
N ILE A 71 -13.26 11.80 -4.03
CA ILE A 71 -13.71 11.24 -5.31
C ILE A 71 -14.16 9.80 -5.12
N LYS A 72 -13.36 9.00 -4.39
CA LYS A 72 -13.65 7.60 -4.12
C LYS A 72 -14.92 7.41 -3.28
N PHE A 73 -15.20 8.36 -2.38
CA PHE A 73 -16.46 8.40 -1.63
C PHE A 73 -17.64 8.51 -2.58
N VAL A 74 -17.62 9.51 -3.47
CA VAL A 74 -18.72 9.78 -4.39
C VAL A 74 -18.96 8.62 -5.36
N GLU A 75 -17.87 8.01 -5.87
CA GLU A 75 -17.98 6.80 -6.71
C GLU A 75 -18.68 5.65 -5.96
N ASN A 76 -18.32 5.40 -4.70
CA ASN A 76 -18.85 4.26 -3.95
C ASN A 76 -20.21 4.51 -3.31
N TYR A 77 -20.42 5.69 -2.74
CA TYR A 77 -21.65 6.00 -1.98
C TYR A 77 -22.80 6.42 -2.89
N TYR A 78 -22.51 7.19 -3.93
CA TYR A 78 -23.54 7.64 -4.90
C TYR A 78 -23.57 6.80 -6.18
N GLY A 79 -22.68 5.83 -6.36
CA GLY A 79 -22.61 4.98 -7.56
C GLY A 79 -22.21 5.72 -8.83
N SER A 80 -21.55 6.88 -8.70
CA SER A 80 -21.17 7.74 -9.82
C SER A 80 -19.95 7.19 -10.56
N SER A 81 -19.87 7.46 -11.85
CA SER A 81 -18.61 7.25 -12.59
C SER A 81 -17.54 8.26 -12.13
N TYR A 82 -16.25 7.94 -12.36
CA TYR A 82 -15.15 8.83 -12.00
C TYR A 82 -15.30 10.27 -12.51
N PRO A 83 -15.67 10.52 -13.80
CA PRO A 83 -15.89 11.88 -14.28
C PRO A 83 -17.05 12.60 -13.57
N GLU A 84 -18.16 11.90 -13.34
CA GLU A 84 -19.31 12.45 -12.61
C GLU A 84 -18.97 12.78 -11.16
N ALA A 85 -18.21 11.92 -10.48
CA ALA A 85 -17.75 12.16 -9.13
C ALA A 85 -16.88 13.43 -9.03
N VAL A 86 -15.96 13.62 -9.99
CA VAL A 86 -15.15 14.84 -10.06
C VAL A 86 -16.01 16.07 -10.32
N GLU A 87 -16.97 16.01 -11.25
CA GLU A 87 -17.89 17.12 -11.56
C GLU A 87 -18.78 17.47 -10.36
N MET A 88 -19.30 16.48 -9.63
CA MET A 88 -20.09 16.69 -8.42
C MET A 88 -19.30 17.45 -7.34
N LEU A 89 -18.05 17.05 -7.10
CA LEU A 89 -17.20 17.67 -6.09
C LEU A 89 -16.76 19.07 -6.51
N LEU A 90 -16.45 19.30 -7.78
CA LEU A 90 -16.11 20.64 -8.31
C LEU A 90 -17.33 21.56 -8.37
N GLY A 91 -18.51 21.01 -8.66
CA GLY A 91 -19.78 21.72 -8.71
C GLY A 91 -20.42 21.98 -7.34
N PHE A 92 -19.81 21.52 -6.25
CA PHE A 92 -20.31 21.62 -4.88
C PHE A 92 -20.75 23.05 -4.48
N SER A 93 -20.12 24.07 -5.04
CA SER A 93 -20.46 25.48 -4.77
C SER A 93 -21.64 26.00 -5.61
N SER A 94 -22.24 25.23 -6.51
CA SER A 94 -23.16 25.75 -7.54
C SER A 94 -24.47 24.98 -7.76
N VAL A 95 -24.81 23.95 -6.99
CA VAL A 95 -26.02 23.15 -7.21
C VAL A 95 -27.03 23.32 -6.07
N PRO A 96 -28.27 23.82 -6.35
CA PRO A 96 -29.36 23.82 -5.38
C PRO A 96 -29.79 22.38 -5.06
N SER A 97 -30.02 22.11 -3.78
CA SER A 97 -30.49 20.82 -3.23
C SER A 97 -31.88 20.41 -3.75
N SER A 98 -31.97 19.92 -4.96
CA SER A 98 -33.19 19.24 -5.39
C SER A 98 -32.87 18.16 -6.41
N ASN A 99 -33.17 16.91 -6.03
CA ASN A 99 -33.15 15.70 -6.84
C ASN A 99 -31.80 14.97 -6.99
N ILE A 100 -31.13 14.71 -5.90
CA ILE A 100 -30.21 13.58 -5.88
C ILE A 100 -31.00 12.38 -5.37
N THR A 101 -31.51 11.59 -6.29
CA THR A 101 -32.10 10.28 -5.98
C THR A 101 -30.98 9.38 -5.49
N ARG A 102 -31.05 8.99 -4.22
CA ARG A 102 -30.25 7.84 -3.75
C ARG A 102 -30.55 6.70 -4.71
N VAL A 103 -29.54 6.24 -5.43
CA VAL A 103 -29.69 5.04 -6.23
C VAL A 103 -29.73 3.88 -5.23
N SER A 104 -30.95 3.55 -4.78
CA SER A 104 -31.26 2.39 -3.93
C SER A 104 -31.01 1.05 -4.64
N ASN A 105 -30.35 1.07 -5.76
CA ASN A 105 -29.86 -0.11 -6.47
C ASN A 105 -28.36 -0.27 -6.25
N VAL A 106 -27.92 -0.29 -5.00
CA VAL A 106 -26.83 -1.17 -4.70
C VAL A 106 -27.40 -2.59 -4.79
N ASN A 107 -27.39 -3.12 -6.01
CA ASN A 107 -27.32 -4.54 -6.18
C ASN A 107 -26.25 -4.99 -5.19
N THR A 108 -26.67 -5.62 -4.10
CA THR A 108 -25.79 -6.20 -3.06
C THR A 108 -25.13 -7.45 -3.64
N GLN A 109 -24.51 -7.31 -4.79
CA GLN A 109 -23.33 -8.05 -5.10
C GLN A 109 -22.25 -7.36 -4.25
N LEU A 110 -21.94 -7.97 -3.10
CA LEU A 110 -20.63 -7.82 -2.46
C LEU A 110 -19.65 -7.57 -3.59
N PRO A 111 -18.82 -6.48 -3.56
CA PRO A 111 -17.89 -6.22 -4.63
C PRO A 111 -17.23 -7.54 -4.92
N ILE A 112 -17.47 -8.10 -6.13
CA ILE A 112 -16.99 -9.42 -6.48
C ILE A 112 -15.51 -9.32 -6.23
N ARG A 113 -15.04 -9.94 -5.15
CA ARG A 113 -13.64 -9.89 -4.73
C ARG A 113 -12.91 -10.38 -5.95
N LYS A 114 -12.23 -9.47 -6.68
CA LYS A 114 -11.60 -9.85 -7.94
C LYS A 114 -10.72 -11.03 -7.62
N GLU A 115 -10.87 -12.11 -8.36
CA GLU A 115 -10.06 -13.30 -8.14
C GLU A 115 -8.58 -12.90 -8.15
N PHE A 116 -7.88 -13.26 -7.10
CA PHE A 116 -6.44 -12.99 -7.01
C PHE A 116 -5.71 -13.86 -8.03
N LYS A 117 -5.07 -13.21 -8.99
CA LYS A 117 -4.25 -13.88 -10.00
C LYS A 117 -2.83 -13.33 -9.93
N LEU A 118 -1.88 -14.25 -9.80
CA LEU A 118 -0.47 -13.89 -9.83
C LEU A 118 -0.09 -13.29 -11.19
N PRO A 119 0.71 -12.21 -11.21
CA PRO A 119 1.32 -11.70 -12.44
C PRO A 119 2.10 -12.80 -13.14
N LYS A 120 1.96 -12.88 -14.48
CA LYS A 120 2.64 -13.88 -15.27
C LYS A 120 4.16 -13.79 -15.10
N ALA A 121 4.77 -14.87 -14.64
CA ALA A 121 6.22 -14.90 -14.48
C ALA A 121 6.92 -14.87 -15.84
N ASN A 122 8.03 -14.12 -15.92
CA ASN A 122 8.96 -14.21 -17.04
C ASN A 122 9.72 -15.53 -17.01
N SER A 123 10.34 -15.90 -18.12
CA SER A 123 11.17 -17.12 -18.24
C SER A 123 12.42 -17.09 -17.36
N ASP A 124 12.95 -15.89 -17.07
CA ASP A 124 14.06 -15.68 -16.14
C ASP A 124 13.83 -14.40 -15.33
N MET A 125 14.72 -14.07 -14.41
CA MET A 125 14.66 -12.86 -13.62
C MET A 125 15.91 -11.97 -13.73
N LYS A 126 16.62 -12.05 -14.85
CA LYS A 126 17.90 -11.35 -15.02
C LYS A 126 17.77 -9.84 -14.84
N ARG A 127 16.71 -9.23 -15.37
CA ARG A 127 16.47 -7.79 -15.26
C ARG A 127 16.15 -7.39 -13.82
N VAL A 128 15.30 -8.17 -13.15
CA VAL A 128 14.98 -7.97 -11.74
C VAL A 128 16.21 -8.18 -10.87
N PHE A 129 16.99 -9.23 -11.12
CA PHE A 129 18.23 -9.48 -10.38
C PHE A 129 19.20 -8.30 -10.56
N ALA A 130 19.43 -7.83 -11.78
CA ALA A 130 20.27 -6.67 -12.06
C ALA A 130 19.71 -5.39 -11.40
N TYR A 131 18.41 -5.16 -11.44
CA TYR A 131 17.77 -4.03 -10.76
C TYR A 131 18.00 -4.07 -9.25
N LEU A 132 17.74 -5.20 -8.60
CA LEU A 132 17.90 -5.32 -7.14
C LEU A 132 19.37 -5.19 -6.73
N THR A 133 20.31 -5.81 -7.49
CA THR A 133 21.74 -5.82 -7.11
C THR A 133 22.50 -4.58 -7.59
N LYS A 134 22.20 -4.02 -8.77
CA LYS A 134 22.97 -2.90 -9.34
C LYS A 134 22.33 -1.55 -9.07
N THR A 135 20.97 -1.47 -9.10
CA THR A 135 20.27 -0.19 -8.89
C THR A 135 19.91 0.02 -7.41
N ARG A 136 19.56 -1.07 -6.71
CA ARG A 136 19.19 -1.03 -5.29
C ARG A 136 20.31 -1.45 -4.36
N HIS A 137 21.41 -2.00 -4.89
CA HIS A 137 22.61 -2.46 -4.17
C HIS A 137 22.35 -3.56 -3.14
N ILE A 138 21.24 -4.27 -3.25
CA ILE A 138 20.89 -5.39 -2.38
C ILE A 138 21.85 -6.56 -2.68
N SER A 139 22.29 -7.27 -1.64
CA SER A 139 23.17 -8.44 -1.79
C SER A 139 22.55 -9.50 -2.71
N GLY A 140 23.36 -10.00 -3.66
CA GLY A 140 22.95 -11.06 -4.58
C GLY A 140 22.54 -12.36 -3.86
N ASP A 141 23.16 -12.66 -2.72
CA ASP A 141 22.83 -13.84 -1.92
C ASP A 141 21.43 -13.72 -1.30
N ILE A 142 21.09 -12.53 -0.80
CA ILE A 142 19.75 -12.24 -0.25
C ILE A 142 18.70 -12.32 -1.35
N VAL A 143 18.95 -11.70 -2.50
CA VAL A 143 18.03 -11.80 -3.64
C VAL A 143 17.83 -13.25 -4.08
N SER A 144 18.93 -14.01 -4.18
CA SER A 144 18.90 -15.42 -4.55
C SER A 144 18.12 -16.27 -3.55
N PHE A 145 18.29 -16.04 -2.24
CA PHE A 145 17.55 -16.72 -1.20
C PHE A 145 16.03 -16.59 -1.38
N PHE A 146 15.54 -15.36 -1.53
CA PHE A 146 14.10 -15.12 -1.71
C PHE A 146 13.59 -15.60 -3.09
N ALA A 147 14.42 -15.52 -4.12
CA ALA A 147 14.08 -16.05 -5.45
C ALA A 147 13.95 -17.58 -5.45
N HIS A 148 14.87 -18.32 -4.81
CA HIS A 148 14.77 -19.77 -4.64
C HIS A 148 13.53 -20.19 -3.85
N LYS A 149 13.12 -19.38 -2.86
CA LYS A 149 11.85 -19.57 -2.14
C LYS A 149 10.63 -19.14 -2.96
N LYS A 150 10.82 -18.70 -4.21
CA LYS A 150 9.75 -18.20 -5.10
C LYS A 150 8.93 -17.08 -4.48
N MET A 151 9.57 -16.24 -3.66
CA MET A 151 8.96 -15.07 -3.04
C MET A 151 9.24 -13.78 -3.83
N ILE A 152 10.29 -13.80 -4.66
CA ILE A 152 10.63 -12.73 -5.61
C ILE A 152 10.73 -13.36 -7.00
N TYR A 153 10.12 -12.70 -7.98
CA TYR A 153 10.27 -13.09 -9.38
C TYR A 153 10.06 -11.89 -10.31
N GLU A 154 10.43 -12.06 -11.58
CA GLU A 154 10.17 -11.09 -12.64
C GLU A 154 8.83 -11.39 -13.31
N SER A 155 7.95 -10.38 -13.42
CA SER A 155 6.78 -10.46 -14.29
C SER A 155 7.02 -9.75 -15.60
N LEU A 156 6.46 -10.33 -16.68
CA LEU A 156 6.44 -9.75 -18.01
C LEU A 156 4.99 -9.50 -18.44
N GLU A 157 4.71 -8.24 -18.73
CA GLU A 157 3.41 -7.78 -19.24
C GLU A 157 3.61 -7.00 -20.54
N TYR A 158 2.59 -6.99 -21.38
CA TYR A 158 2.58 -6.22 -22.63
C TYR A 158 1.56 -5.09 -22.53
N TYR A 159 1.93 -3.91 -23.00
CA TYR A 159 1.02 -2.77 -23.07
C TYR A 159 1.23 -2.01 -24.38
N ASN A 160 0.18 -1.35 -24.87
CA ASN A 160 0.29 -0.48 -26.02
C ASN A 160 0.69 0.93 -25.56
N ASP A 161 1.76 1.45 -26.10
CA ASP A 161 2.17 2.83 -25.87
C ASP A 161 1.09 3.78 -26.40
N LYS A 162 0.61 4.67 -25.54
CA LYS A 162 -0.49 5.59 -25.88
C LYS A 162 -0.14 6.62 -26.94
N THR A 163 1.16 6.88 -27.15
CA THR A 163 1.65 7.90 -28.07
C THR A 163 1.96 7.29 -29.44
N THR A 164 2.61 6.12 -29.46
CA THR A 164 3.05 5.47 -30.70
C THR A 164 2.12 4.35 -31.16
N GLY A 165 1.26 3.83 -30.28
CA GLY A 165 0.42 2.65 -30.55
C GLY A 165 1.19 1.34 -30.56
N GLU A 166 2.51 1.36 -30.41
CA GLU A 166 3.36 0.18 -30.42
C GLU A 166 3.18 -0.67 -29.17
N GLN A 167 3.22 -1.98 -29.31
CA GLN A 167 3.25 -2.89 -28.20
C GLN A 167 4.63 -2.87 -27.54
N LYS A 168 4.67 -2.61 -26.23
CA LYS A 168 5.89 -2.56 -25.42
C LYS A 168 5.81 -3.57 -24.27
N GLU A 169 6.98 -4.02 -23.83
CA GLU A 169 7.14 -4.90 -22.69
C GLU A 169 7.30 -4.10 -21.40
N ALA A 170 6.63 -4.54 -20.34
CA ALA A 170 6.81 -4.06 -18.98
C ALA A 170 7.35 -5.17 -18.09
N HIS A 171 8.57 -5.00 -17.61
CA HIS A 171 9.19 -5.89 -16.66
C HIS A 171 9.05 -5.31 -15.26
N ASN A 172 8.59 -6.15 -14.31
CA ASN A 172 8.39 -5.71 -12.94
C ASN A 172 8.97 -6.73 -11.97
N VAL A 173 9.49 -6.26 -10.84
CA VAL A 173 9.71 -7.14 -9.69
C VAL A 173 8.39 -7.39 -8.99
N VAL A 174 8.13 -8.64 -8.66
CA VAL A 174 6.97 -9.08 -7.87
C VAL A 174 7.48 -9.63 -6.54
N PHE A 175 6.91 -9.12 -5.45
CA PHE A 175 7.13 -9.61 -4.09
C PHE A 175 5.83 -10.29 -3.63
N LEU A 176 5.94 -11.52 -3.09
CA LEU A 176 4.78 -12.30 -2.67
C LEU A 176 4.61 -12.31 -1.16
N GLY A 177 3.39 -12.04 -0.71
CA GLY A 177 2.90 -12.37 0.62
C GLY A 177 2.23 -13.75 0.59
N ARG A 178 2.58 -14.61 1.56
CA ARG A 178 2.07 -15.97 1.69
C ARG A 178 1.45 -16.19 3.06
N ASP A 179 0.47 -17.10 3.11
CA ASP A 179 -0.01 -17.62 4.39
C ASP A 179 0.99 -18.64 4.99
N LYS A 180 0.70 -19.11 6.19
CA LYS A 180 1.55 -20.10 6.90
C LYS A 180 1.60 -21.46 6.20
N GLU A 181 0.65 -21.77 5.35
CA GLU A 181 0.62 -22.96 4.48
C GLU A 181 1.47 -22.78 3.20
N GLY A 182 2.01 -21.58 2.98
CA GLY A 182 2.85 -21.24 1.83
C GLY A 182 2.07 -20.85 0.58
N THR A 183 0.74 -20.69 0.67
CA THR A 183 -0.09 -20.24 -0.44
C THR A 183 0.05 -18.74 -0.64
N ALA A 184 0.28 -18.29 -1.89
CA ALA A 184 0.33 -16.88 -2.20
C ALA A 184 -1.06 -16.23 -2.04
N LYS A 185 -1.13 -15.21 -1.20
CA LYS A 185 -2.35 -14.43 -0.90
C LYS A 185 -2.26 -12.99 -1.38
N GLN A 186 -1.05 -12.47 -1.52
CA GLN A 186 -0.81 -11.10 -1.91
C GLN A 186 0.39 -11.03 -2.86
N ALA A 187 0.35 -10.08 -3.79
CA ALA A 187 1.51 -9.73 -4.61
C ALA A 187 1.64 -8.22 -4.69
N ASN A 188 2.83 -7.72 -4.41
CA ASN A 188 3.21 -6.34 -4.66
C ASN A 188 4.09 -6.29 -5.91
N LYS A 189 3.75 -5.41 -6.84
CA LYS A 189 4.45 -5.25 -8.12
C LYS A 189 5.09 -3.87 -8.19
N ARG A 190 6.37 -3.84 -8.55
CA ARG A 190 7.13 -2.61 -8.72
C ARG A 190 7.82 -2.60 -10.08
N SER A 191 7.67 -1.47 -10.80
CA SER A 191 8.38 -1.23 -12.06
C SER A 191 9.90 -1.22 -11.84
N ILE A 192 10.63 -1.90 -12.71
CA ILE A 192 12.09 -1.84 -12.77
C ILE A 192 12.59 -0.89 -13.86
N ALA A 193 11.68 -0.15 -14.54
CA ALA A 193 12.06 0.82 -15.56
C ALA A 193 12.92 1.93 -14.95
N THR A 194 14.06 2.21 -15.59
CA THR A 194 14.98 3.28 -15.19
C THR A 194 14.59 4.62 -15.78
N TYR A 195 13.69 4.64 -16.77
CA TYR A 195 13.18 5.83 -17.45
C TYR A 195 11.66 5.93 -17.28
N GLY A 196 11.16 7.16 -17.12
CA GLY A 196 9.74 7.43 -16.95
C GLY A 196 9.26 7.29 -15.50
N LYS A 197 7.94 7.22 -15.30
CA LYS A 197 7.35 7.08 -13.98
C LYS A 197 7.46 5.63 -13.50
N SER A 198 8.25 5.40 -12.45
CA SER A 198 8.19 4.14 -11.72
C SER A 198 6.88 4.05 -10.94
N PHE A 199 6.31 2.86 -10.83
CA PHE A 199 5.12 2.60 -10.01
C PHE A 199 5.36 1.44 -9.03
N ARG A 200 4.61 1.46 -7.96
CA ARG A 200 4.39 0.31 -7.08
C ARG A 200 2.88 0.12 -6.91
N MET A 201 2.42 -1.11 -6.88
CA MET A 201 1.01 -1.41 -6.69
C MET A 201 0.80 -2.81 -6.13
N THR A 202 -0.21 -2.94 -5.30
CA THR A 202 -0.73 -4.24 -4.89
C THR A 202 -1.58 -4.81 -6.03
N VAL A 203 -1.36 -6.08 -6.36
CA VAL A 203 -2.10 -6.76 -7.41
C VAL A 203 -3.57 -6.92 -7.01
N SER A 204 -4.47 -6.65 -7.94
CA SER A 204 -5.92 -6.72 -7.68
C SER A 204 -6.36 -8.10 -7.18
N GLY A 205 -7.23 -8.12 -6.18
CA GLY A 205 -7.70 -9.35 -5.53
C GLY A 205 -6.78 -9.88 -4.42
N SER A 206 -5.62 -9.24 -4.19
CA SER A 206 -4.73 -9.58 -3.08
C SER A 206 -5.44 -9.45 -1.73
N ASP A 207 -5.07 -10.33 -0.81
CA ASP A 207 -5.44 -10.22 0.60
C ASP A 207 -4.36 -9.42 1.36
N THR A 208 -4.68 -8.20 1.76
CA THR A 208 -3.75 -7.29 2.43
C THR A 208 -3.42 -7.68 3.87
N ASN A 209 -3.99 -8.76 4.39
CA ASN A 209 -3.55 -9.36 5.65
C ASN A 209 -2.22 -10.11 5.50
N PHE A 210 -1.77 -10.34 4.27
CA PHE A 210 -0.50 -10.99 3.97
C PHE A 210 0.38 -10.02 3.19
N SER A 211 1.68 -10.09 3.45
CA SER A 211 2.67 -9.28 2.73
C SER A 211 3.99 -10.02 2.61
N PHE A 212 4.93 -9.44 1.89
CA PHE A 212 6.27 -10.02 1.75
C PHE A 212 6.95 -10.11 3.11
N CYS A 213 7.26 -11.33 3.57
CA CYS A 213 7.84 -11.57 4.88
C CYS A 213 8.83 -12.75 4.87
N HIS A 214 9.70 -12.78 5.86
CA HIS A 214 10.51 -13.93 6.25
C HIS A 214 10.24 -14.20 7.73
N ILE A 215 9.94 -15.44 8.06
CA ILE A 215 9.77 -15.88 9.45
C ILE A 215 11.00 -16.67 9.85
N GLY A 216 11.68 -16.18 10.85
CA GLY A 216 12.85 -16.79 11.46
C GLY A 216 12.50 -17.70 12.64
N THR A 217 13.49 -18.00 13.47
CA THR A 217 13.36 -18.93 14.59
C THR A 217 13.35 -18.28 15.97
N ASP A 218 13.73 -17.00 16.05
CA ASP A 218 13.69 -16.25 17.30
C ASP A 218 12.33 -15.50 17.47
N ASP A 219 12.19 -14.77 18.55
CA ASP A 219 10.96 -14.09 18.93
C ASP A 219 10.86 -12.63 18.40
N MET A 220 11.80 -12.22 17.53
CA MET A 220 11.87 -10.86 17.01
C MET A 220 11.30 -10.74 15.61
N ILE A 221 10.50 -9.71 15.36
CA ILE A 221 10.06 -9.31 14.03
C ILE A 221 10.38 -7.84 13.75
N LEU A 222 11.07 -7.59 12.63
CA LEU A 222 11.40 -6.25 12.13
C LEU A 222 10.42 -5.86 11.03
N VAL A 223 9.88 -4.62 11.11
CA VAL A 223 8.74 -4.16 10.31
C VAL A 223 9.15 -3.00 9.43
N PHE A 224 8.97 -3.12 8.12
CA PHE A 224 9.38 -2.14 7.11
C PHE A 224 8.17 -1.67 6.29
N GLU A 225 8.27 -0.49 5.66
CA GLU A 225 7.21 -0.01 4.77
C GLU A 225 7.20 -0.72 3.42
N ALA A 226 8.37 -1.07 2.89
CA ALA A 226 8.49 -1.71 1.59
C ALA A 226 9.49 -2.86 1.55
N PRO A 227 9.31 -3.85 0.63
CA PRO A 227 10.24 -4.96 0.47
C PRO A 227 11.69 -4.54 0.16
N ILE A 228 11.87 -3.43 -0.55
CA ILE A 228 13.22 -2.91 -0.86
C ILE A 228 13.95 -2.50 0.41
N ASP A 229 13.28 -1.84 1.35
CA ASP A 229 13.88 -1.39 2.61
C ASP A 229 14.20 -2.56 3.52
N MET A 230 13.31 -3.55 3.61
CA MET A 230 13.56 -4.82 4.28
C MET A 230 14.82 -5.51 3.74
N LEU A 231 14.94 -5.69 2.43
CA LEU A 231 16.09 -6.35 1.81
C LEU A 231 17.37 -5.53 1.95
N SER A 232 17.26 -4.20 1.95
CA SER A 232 18.39 -3.28 2.18
C SER A 232 18.90 -3.40 3.61
N PHE A 233 17.99 -3.43 4.59
CA PHE A 233 18.35 -3.65 6.00
C PHE A 233 19.08 -4.98 6.21
N ILE A 234 18.55 -6.08 5.64
CA ILE A 234 19.19 -7.39 5.72
C ILE A 234 20.59 -7.36 5.07
N THR A 235 20.77 -6.58 4.00
CA THR A 235 22.08 -6.41 3.33
C THR A 235 23.05 -5.63 4.20
N LEU A 236 22.59 -4.61 4.92
CA LEU A 236 23.42 -3.82 5.87
C LEU A 236 23.81 -4.63 7.11
N TYR A 237 22.91 -5.50 7.58
CA TYR A 237 23.07 -6.27 8.82
C TYR A 237 22.91 -7.77 8.55
N PRO A 238 23.88 -8.41 7.84
CA PRO A 238 23.73 -9.78 7.37
C PRO A 238 23.99 -10.84 8.45
N ALA A 239 24.52 -10.46 9.62
CA ALA A 239 24.83 -11.43 10.67
C ALA A 239 23.54 -12.08 11.19
N ASP A 240 23.49 -13.41 11.13
CA ASP A 240 22.40 -14.24 11.66
C ASP A 240 20.98 -13.85 11.18
N TRP A 241 20.87 -13.07 10.10
CA TRP A 241 19.60 -12.49 9.65
C TRP A 241 18.48 -13.52 9.47
N GLN A 242 18.80 -14.77 9.10
CA GLN A 242 17.79 -15.81 8.91
C GLN A 242 17.10 -16.26 10.21
N LYS A 243 17.68 -15.92 11.38
CA LYS A 243 17.09 -16.22 12.68
C LYS A 243 15.96 -15.26 13.03
N HIS A 244 16.07 -14.00 12.60
CA HIS A 244 15.07 -12.96 12.83
C HIS A 244 13.91 -13.04 11.83
N SER A 245 12.76 -12.52 12.20
CA SER A 245 11.64 -12.36 11.27
C SER A 245 11.58 -10.94 10.73
N TYR A 246 11.13 -10.82 9.48
CA TYR A 246 11.03 -9.54 8.76
C TYR A 246 9.72 -9.49 8.00
N ILE A 247 9.07 -8.32 8.01
CA ILE A 247 7.84 -8.09 7.27
C ILE A 247 7.84 -6.71 6.62
N ALA A 248 7.40 -6.62 5.35
CA ALA A 248 7.19 -5.37 4.65
C ALA A 248 5.69 -5.12 4.51
N LEU A 249 5.19 -4.01 5.07
CA LEU A 249 3.76 -3.69 5.13
C LEU A 249 3.13 -3.36 3.75
N ASP A 250 3.97 -3.09 2.72
CA ASP A 250 3.56 -2.56 1.42
C ASP A 250 2.82 -1.21 1.51
N GLY A 251 3.18 -0.41 2.50
CA GLY A 251 2.62 0.87 2.89
C GLY A 251 2.73 1.07 4.39
N ILE A 252 1.74 1.68 5.00
CA ILE A 252 1.73 2.03 6.42
C ILE A 252 0.65 1.29 7.25
N SER A 253 -0.05 0.30 6.64
CA SER A 253 -1.12 -0.43 7.35
C SER A 253 -0.54 -1.58 8.17
N GLU A 254 -0.97 -1.70 9.41
CA GLU A 254 -0.55 -2.74 10.37
C GLU A 254 -1.16 -4.13 10.13
N ARG A 255 -2.07 -4.28 9.17
CA ARG A 255 -2.87 -5.51 8.98
C ARG A 255 -2.01 -6.76 8.82
N SER A 256 -1.02 -6.72 7.95
CA SER A 256 -0.16 -7.87 7.69
C SER A 256 0.74 -8.20 8.88
N LEU A 257 1.17 -7.19 9.64
CA LEU A 257 1.88 -7.40 10.90
C LEU A 257 0.99 -8.11 11.92
N LEU A 258 -0.24 -7.63 12.13
CA LEU A 258 -1.18 -8.23 13.09
C LEU A 258 -1.53 -9.68 12.69
N GLN A 259 -1.66 -9.96 11.40
CA GLN A 259 -1.86 -11.33 10.91
C GLN A 259 -0.63 -12.20 11.21
N ALA A 260 0.58 -11.71 10.91
CA ALA A 260 1.81 -12.45 11.18
C ALA A 260 1.97 -12.75 12.69
N LEU A 261 1.71 -11.77 13.56
CA LEU A 261 1.76 -11.98 15.01
C LEU A 261 0.71 -12.99 15.50
N SER A 262 -0.45 -13.05 14.86
CA SER A 262 -1.49 -14.06 15.15
C SER A 262 -1.10 -15.45 14.67
N ASP A 263 -0.49 -15.55 13.47
CA ASP A 263 -0.08 -16.82 12.87
C ASP A 263 1.15 -17.43 13.54
N TYR A 264 2.02 -16.56 14.11
CA TYR A 264 3.29 -16.92 14.75
C TYR A 264 3.39 -16.36 16.18
N PRO A 265 2.69 -16.97 17.18
CA PRO A 265 2.59 -16.45 18.54
C PRO A 265 3.92 -16.38 19.31
N HIS A 266 5.01 -17.00 18.81
CA HIS A 266 6.33 -16.88 19.40
C HIS A 266 6.95 -15.49 19.16
N LEU A 267 6.46 -14.72 18.20
CA LEU A 267 6.93 -13.37 17.92
C LEU A 267 6.39 -12.39 18.98
N GLN A 268 7.26 -11.98 19.90
CA GLN A 268 6.92 -11.13 21.04
C GLN A 268 7.64 -9.79 21.03
N HIS A 269 8.79 -9.70 20.32
CA HIS A 269 9.58 -8.50 20.17
C HIS A 269 9.36 -7.88 18.79
N VAL A 270 8.76 -6.69 18.73
CA VAL A 270 8.49 -5.98 17.48
C VAL A 270 9.42 -4.79 17.35
N VAL A 271 10.17 -4.68 16.26
CA VAL A 271 11.02 -3.53 15.96
C VAL A 271 10.48 -2.82 14.72
N LEU A 272 10.00 -1.58 14.91
CA LEU A 272 9.48 -0.76 13.83
C LEU A 272 10.63 -0.08 13.09
N CYS A 273 10.84 -0.42 11.83
CA CYS A 273 11.89 0.06 10.93
C CYS A 273 11.28 0.86 9.76
N THR A 274 10.23 1.64 10.02
CA THR A 274 9.56 2.48 9.04
C THR A 274 10.47 3.61 8.55
N ASP A 275 10.12 4.23 7.43
CA ASP A 275 10.87 5.32 6.82
C ASP A 275 11.10 6.47 7.83
N ASN A 276 12.19 7.20 7.66
CA ASN A 276 12.56 8.32 8.52
C ASN A 276 12.01 9.65 7.97
N ASP A 277 10.74 9.64 7.56
CA ASP A 277 9.97 10.82 7.18
C ASP A 277 8.72 10.94 8.08
N GLU A 278 7.98 12.05 7.94
CA GLU A 278 6.79 12.33 8.75
C GLU A 278 5.77 11.18 8.71
N GLY A 279 5.51 10.64 7.51
CA GLY A 279 4.56 9.52 7.33
C GLY A 279 4.99 8.23 8.03
N GLY A 280 6.29 7.91 7.96
CA GLY A 280 6.85 6.72 8.62
C GLY A 280 6.93 6.86 10.13
N ILE A 281 7.19 8.08 10.63
CA ILE A 281 7.17 8.39 12.07
C ILE A 281 5.76 8.22 12.64
N ASP A 282 4.77 8.86 12.01
CA ASP A 282 3.36 8.76 12.40
C ASP A 282 2.85 7.30 12.34
N ALA A 283 3.25 6.56 11.31
CA ALA A 283 2.91 5.15 11.18
C ALA A 283 3.50 4.31 12.32
N ALA A 284 4.77 4.54 12.69
CA ALA A 284 5.42 3.83 13.79
C ALA A 284 4.71 4.10 15.12
N GLU A 285 4.36 5.35 15.42
CA GLU A 285 3.64 5.71 16.65
C GLU A 285 2.27 5.06 16.72
N ARG A 286 1.50 5.14 15.63
CA ARG A 286 0.18 4.53 15.55
C ARG A 286 0.25 3.00 15.67
N ILE A 287 1.18 2.33 15.00
CA ILE A 287 1.36 0.87 15.08
C ILE A 287 1.75 0.47 16.50
N ARG A 288 2.67 1.22 17.14
CA ARG A 288 3.08 0.98 18.53
C ARG A 288 1.88 1.02 19.47
N ASP A 289 1.02 2.05 19.36
CA ASP A 289 -0.15 2.21 20.22
C ASP A 289 -1.16 1.06 20.02
N ILE A 290 -1.37 0.62 18.77
CA ILE A 290 -2.20 -0.55 18.46
C ILE A 290 -1.62 -1.82 19.10
N LEU A 291 -0.31 -2.04 19.01
CA LEU A 291 0.34 -3.21 19.60
C LEU A 291 0.26 -3.21 21.12
N TYR A 292 0.47 -2.06 21.79
CA TYR A 292 0.28 -1.93 23.24
C TYR A 292 -1.16 -2.26 23.64
N SER A 293 -2.16 -1.79 22.91
CA SER A 293 -3.57 -2.09 23.17
C SER A 293 -3.90 -3.59 23.04
N LYS A 294 -3.09 -4.33 22.28
CA LYS A 294 -3.19 -5.78 22.09
C LYS A 294 -2.33 -6.61 23.07
N GLY A 295 -1.61 -5.94 23.98
CA GLY A 295 -0.83 -6.57 25.03
C GLY A 295 0.64 -6.84 24.70
N TYR A 296 1.14 -6.42 23.54
CA TYR A 296 2.58 -6.48 23.22
C TYR A 296 3.32 -5.43 24.04
N GLN A 297 4.38 -5.83 24.75
CA GLN A 297 5.15 -4.94 25.65
C GLN A 297 6.54 -4.61 25.12
N HIS A 298 7.10 -5.45 24.25
CA HIS A 298 8.46 -5.29 23.72
C HIS A 298 8.42 -4.71 22.31
N ILE A 299 8.27 -3.38 22.24
CA ILE A 299 8.17 -2.67 20.97
C ILE A 299 9.29 -1.64 20.91
N GLY A 300 10.23 -1.87 20.00
CA GLY A 300 11.34 -0.98 19.70
C GLY A 300 11.13 -0.22 18.38
N ARG A 301 12.02 0.75 18.14
CA ARG A 301 12.14 1.43 16.85
C ARG A 301 13.60 1.46 16.44
N ALA A 302 13.89 1.13 15.18
CA ALA A 302 15.15 1.38 14.51
C ALA A 302 14.91 2.35 13.35
N THR A 303 15.78 3.36 13.22
CA THR A 303 15.63 4.41 12.20
C THR A 303 16.83 4.39 11.28
N SER A 304 16.60 4.56 9.97
CA SER A 304 17.64 4.87 9.00
C SER A 304 18.26 6.25 9.27
N GLN A 305 19.51 6.45 8.86
CA GLN A 305 20.17 7.76 8.91
C GLN A 305 19.66 8.68 7.80
N ALA A 306 19.43 8.13 6.60
CA ALA A 306 18.78 8.81 5.50
C ALA A 306 17.25 8.66 5.58
N LYS A 307 16.54 8.97 4.49
CA LYS A 307 15.10 8.86 4.42
C LYS A 307 14.60 7.42 4.61
N ASP A 308 15.26 6.46 3.99
CA ASP A 308 14.90 5.04 4.03
C ASP A 308 16.16 4.14 4.09
N TRP A 309 15.97 2.85 4.34
CA TRP A 309 17.05 1.88 4.46
C TRP A 309 17.80 1.61 3.14
N ASN A 310 17.14 1.84 2.00
CA ASN A 310 17.82 1.70 0.71
C ASN A 310 18.75 2.88 0.43
N GLU A 311 18.43 4.07 0.89
CA GLU A 311 19.34 5.22 0.82
C GLU A 311 20.54 5.01 1.75
N ASP A 312 20.35 4.52 2.97
CA ASP A 312 21.44 4.17 3.88
C ASP A 312 22.39 3.15 3.24
N LEU A 313 21.86 2.08 2.63
CA LEU A 313 22.65 1.08 1.95
C LEU A 313 23.52 1.68 0.84
N LYS A 314 22.96 2.58 0.03
CA LYS A 314 23.69 3.28 -1.04
C LYS A 314 24.79 4.19 -0.50
N HIS A 315 24.51 4.92 0.58
CA HIS A 315 25.49 5.79 1.24
C HIS A 315 26.66 5.00 1.83
N ASN A 316 26.38 3.89 2.53
CA ASN A 316 27.45 3.05 3.10
C ASN A 316 28.39 2.49 2.03
N LEU A 317 27.85 2.07 0.88
CA LEU A 317 28.67 1.61 -0.25
C LEU A 317 29.52 2.73 -0.85
N SER A 318 28.99 3.95 -0.92
CA SER A 318 29.76 5.10 -1.41
C SER A 318 30.93 5.46 -0.49
N LEU A 319 30.76 5.33 0.83
CA LEU A 319 31.82 5.56 1.80
C LEU A 319 32.93 4.48 1.74
N ILE A 320 32.57 3.23 1.48
CA ILE A 320 33.53 2.14 1.29
C ILE A 320 34.39 2.39 0.04
N HIS A 321 33.80 2.86 -1.05
CA HIS A 321 34.54 3.21 -2.27
C HIS A 321 35.48 4.41 -2.12
N ILE A 322 35.17 5.34 -1.23
CA ILE A 322 36.05 6.49 -0.91
C ILE A 322 37.24 6.09 -0.05
N SER A 323 37.09 5.02 0.75
CA SER A 323 38.10 4.55 1.69
C SER A 323 39.04 3.49 1.13
N GLU A 324 38.88 2.99 -0.09
CA GLU A 324 39.88 2.13 -0.73
C GLU A 324 41.12 2.97 -1.13
N PRO A 325 42.30 2.71 -0.51
CA PRO A 325 43.51 3.38 -0.96
C PRO A 325 43.83 2.93 -2.38
N THR A 326 43.96 3.91 -3.29
CA THR A 326 44.57 3.69 -4.58
C THR A 326 45.90 2.92 -4.39
N ARG A 327 45.93 1.66 -4.80
CA ARG A 327 47.19 0.90 -4.81
C ARG A 327 48.17 1.63 -5.74
N PRO A 328 49.46 1.76 -5.28
CA PRO A 328 50.49 2.38 -6.09
C PRO A 328 50.81 1.55 -7.34
#